data_36c68b57cb80c7777c07ea7c556a6907
#
_entry.id   36c68b57cb80c7777c07ea7c556a6907
#
_cell.length_a   1.000
_cell.length_b   1.000
_cell.length_c   1.000
_cell.angle_alpha   90.00
_cell.angle_beta   90.00
_cell.angle_gamma   90.00
#
_symmetry.space_group_name_H-M   'P 1'
#
loop_
_entity.id
_entity.type
_entity.pdbx_description
1 polymer ?
#
loop_
_entity_poly.entity_id
_entity_poly.type
_entity_poly.pdbx_seq_one_letter_code
_entity_poly.pdbx_strand_id
1 'polypeptide(L)'
;MENTLVKSLYRDTEKYADQTVQVSGWIRNLRDSKAFGFIELNDGSFFKGVQIVFDTELENFKEIAKLPLSSSVKVEGKVIATPGAKQPFEIKAEKIDIEGLSDSDYPLQKKRHTFEYLRTIAHLRPRTNAFSATFRVRSIAAFAIHQFFQERGFVHVHTPIITGSDTEGAGEMFRVTTQDLNNVPKGEEGKVDESKDFFGKETNLTVSGQLNAEAYALAFRDVYTFGPTFRAENSNTTRHAAEFWMVEPEIAFAELGDVMDLTEDMLKYAMKYVLEHAPEEMDFFNSFVDKTVLERMNNVINSDFGRITYTEAIKVLQESGADFKYPVEWGIDLQTEHERYLSEEIFKRPVFVTDYPKDIKAFYMRMNEDGKTVAATDLLVPGIGELIGGSQREERMDVLVDRIKELGMNEEDYWWYLELRKYGGTKHAGFGLGFERFLMYITGMANIRDVIPFPRTPGSSEF
;
A
#
# COMPACT_ATOMS: atom_id res chain seq x y z
N MET A 1 36.67 13.10 7.16
CA MET A 1 35.63 14.03 6.60
C MET A 1 34.26 13.42 6.94
N GLU A 2 33.24 14.27 7.18
CA GLU A 2 31.87 13.78 7.40
C GLU A 2 31.26 13.29 6.08
N ASN A 3 30.47 12.23 6.13
CA ASN A 3 29.88 11.64 4.93
C ASN A 3 28.74 12.52 4.39
N THR A 4 28.83 12.94 3.13
CA THR A 4 27.83 13.78 2.45
C THR A 4 26.82 12.87 1.72
N LEU A 5 25.52 13.10 1.91
CA LEU A 5 24.48 12.34 1.22
C LEU A 5 24.33 12.79 -0.24
N VAL A 6 24.17 11.85 -1.15
CA VAL A 6 23.89 12.13 -2.57
C VAL A 6 22.64 13.01 -2.73
N LYS A 7 21.61 12.79 -1.90
CA LYS A 7 20.42 13.65 -1.84
C LYS A 7 20.75 15.13 -1.57
N SER A 8 21.70 15.40 -0.69
CA SER A 8 22.12 16.77 -0.38
C SER A 8 22.83 17.44 -1.56
N LEU A 9 23.63 16.68 -2.30
CA LEU A 9 24.31 17.17 -3.51
C LEU A 9 23.32 17.57 -4.61
N TYR A 10 22.26 16.79 -4.80
CA TYR A 10 21.20 17.10 -5.77
C TYR A 10 20.32 18.28 -5.35
N ARG A 11 20.06 18.43 -4.04
CA ARG A 11 19.21 19.52 -3.52
C ARG A 11 19.91 20.88 -3.52
N ASP A 12 21.20 20.87 -3.38
CA ASP A 12 21.99 22.11 -3.15
C ASP A 12 23.33 22.05 -3.91
N THR A 13 23.25 21.75 -5.21
CA THR A 13 24.42 21.56 -6.07
C THR A 13 25.37 22.75 -6.05
N GLU A 14 24.84 23.97 -6.04
CA GLU A 14 25.66 25.22 -6.03
C GLU A 14 26.51 25.31 -4.76
N LYS A 15 25.97 24.93 -3.61
CA LYS A 15 26.69 24.93 -2.33
C LYS A 15 27.89 23.99 -2.36
N TYR A 16 27.78 22.85 -3.01
CA TYR A 16 28.84 21.84 -3.03
C TYR A 16 29.78 21.96 -4.23
N ALA A 17 29.47 22.79 -5.21
CA ALA A 17 30.31 23.00 -6.38
C ALA A 17 31.72 23.43 -5.95
N ASP A 18 32.75 22.82 -6.56
CA ASP A 18 34.16 22.98 -6.27
C ASP A 18 34.64 22.57 -4.85
N GLN A 19 33.75 22.00 -4.02
CA GLN A 19 34.12 21.47 -2.71
C GLN A 19 34.57 20.02 -2.81
N THR A 20 35.52 19.61 -1.95
CA THR A 20 35.83 18.19 -1.74
C THR A 20 34.85 17.62 -0.73
N VAL A 21 34.21 16.54 -1.13
CA VAL A 21 33.20 15.80 -0.34
C VAL A 21 33.60 14.33 -0.16
N GLN A 22 33.07 13.70 0.88
CA GLN A 22 33.14 12.27 1.05
C GLN A 22 31.73 11.68 0.84
N VAL A 23 31.61 10.68 -0.03
CA VAL A 23 30.37 9.92 -0.25
C VAL A 23 30.66 8.42 -0.13
N SER A 24 29.73 7.67 0.45
CA SER A 24 29.83 6.21 0.59
C SER A 24 28.61 5.56 -0.04
N GLY A 25 28.79 4.46 -0.76
CA GLY A 25 27.65 3.80 -1.39
C GLY A 25 28.07 2.56 -2.18
N TRP A 26 27.12 2.05 -2.96
CA TRP A 26 27.27 0.84 -3.75
C TRP A 26 27.40 1.15 -5.24
N ILE A 27 28.29 0.41 -5.91
CA ILE A 27 28.51 0.50 -7.35
C ILE A 27 27.29 -0.08 -8.09
N ARG A 28 26.59 0.79 -8.82
CA ARG A 28 25.48 0.40 -9.71
C ARG A 28 25.95 0.11 -11.12
N ASN A 29 26.94 0.85 -11.54
CA ASN A 29 27.54 0.71 -12.86
C ASN A 29 29.02 1.11 -12.78
N LEU A 30 29.86 0.44 -13.57
CA LEU A 30 31.27 0.76 -13.72
C LEU A 30 31.64 0.64 -15.20
N ARG A 31 32.37 1.64 -15.71
CA ARG A 31 32.92 1.66 -17.07
C ARG A 31 34.38 2.08 -16.97
N ASP A 32 35.24 1.29 -17.56
CA ASP A 32 36.68 1.57 -17.68
C ASP A 32 37.03 2.00 -19.10
N SER A 33 37.93 2.98 -19.25
CA SER A 33 38.40 3.55 -20.50
C SER A 33 39.93 3.68 -20.51
N LYS A 34 40.66 2.68 -20.02
CA LYS A 34 42.13 2.57 -19.96
C LYS A 34 42.86 3.67 -19.17
N ALA A 35 42.52 4.95 -19.37
CA ALA A 35 43.15 6.11 -18.71
C ALA A 35 42.26 6.69 -17.61
N PHE A 36 40.98 6.48 -17.66
CA PHE A 36 40.00 6.95 -16.68
C PHE A 36 38.79 6.01 -16.67
N GLY A 37 37.97 6.08 -15.65
CA GLY A 37 36.75 5.32 -15.54
C GLY A 37 35.62 6.11 -14.87
N PHE A 38 34.44 5.53 -14.92
CA PHE A 38 33.23 6.08 -14.33
C PHE A 38 32.56 5.04 -13.44
N ILE A 39 32.22 5.42 -12.24
CA ILE A 39 31.36 4.68 -11.34
C ILE A 39 30.03 5.43 -11.21
N GLU A 40 28.92 4.74 -11.39
CA GLU A 40 27.64 5.19 -10.90
C GLU A 40 27.48 4.67 -9.47
N LEU A 41 27.58 5.59 -8.50
CA LEU A 41 27.49 5.30 -7.07
C LEU A 41 26.09 5.67 -6.56
N ASN A 42 25.45 4.79 -5.81
CA ASN A 42 24.21 5.07 -5.12
C ASN A 42 24.38 4.81 -3.62
N ASP A 43 24.14 5.85 -2.82
CA ASP A 43 24.26 5.81 -1.34
C ASP A 43 22.95 5.41 -0.64
N GLY A 44 21.88 5.18 -1.40
CA GLY A 44 20.55 4.89 -0.86
C GLY A 44 19.76 6.13 -0.39
N SER A 45 20.34 7.31 -0.31
CA SER A 45 19.66 8.53 0.14
C SER A 45 18.75 9.17 -0.92
N PHE A 46 19.03 8.90 -2.19
CA PHE A 46 18.30 9.45 -3.33
C PHE A 46 18.05 8.38 -4.40
N PHE A 47 17.03 8.58 -5.24
CA PHE A 47 16.73 7.64 -6.31
C PHE A 47 17.83 7.58 -7.36
N LYS A 48 18.32 8.76 -7.81
CA LYS A 48 19.43 8.85 -8.74
C LYS A 48 20.76 8.63 -8.02
N GLY A 49 21.69 7.94 -8.68
CA GLY A 49 23.08 7.84 -8.24
C GLY A 49 23.90 9.07 -8.63
N VAL A 50 25.14 9.11 -8.20
CA VAL A 50 26.13 10.12 -8.59
C VAL A 50 27.21 9.49 -9.46
N GLN A 51 27.64 10.20 -10.49
CA GLN A 51 28.79 9.80 -11.30
C GLN A 51 30.09 10.16 -10.60
N ILE A 52 30.92 9.16 -10.36
CA ILE A 52 32.30 9.31 -9.88
C ILE A 52 33.22 9.12 -11.08
N VAL A 53 34.06 10.10 -11.33
CA VAL A 53 35.13 10.04 -12.33
C VAL A 53 36.42 9.71 -11.62
N PHE A 54 37.14 8.68 -12.06
CA PHE A 54 38.43 8.28 -11.52
C PHE A 54 39.44 8.04 -12.65
N ASP A 55 40.71 8.31 -12.38
CA ASP A 55 41.78 8.21 -13.37
C ASP A 55 43.03 7.54 -12.79
N THR A 56 44.06 7.44 -13.64
CA THR A 56 45.35 6.80 -13.32
C THR A 56 46.18 7.51 -12.24
N GLU A 57 45.73 8.65 -11.73
CA GLU A 57 46.35 9.32 -10.58
C GLU A 57 46.05 8.61 -9.26
N LEU A 58 44.97 7.78 -9.23
CA LEU A 58 44.68 6.96 -8.06
C LEU A 58 45.64 5.78 -7.93
N GLU A 59 46.25 5.62 -6.76
CA GLU A 59 47.21 4.54 -6.46
C GLU A 59 46.58 3.14 -6.76
N ASN A 60 45.30 2.94 -6.47
CA ASN A 60 44.54 1.70 -6.66
C ASN A 60 43.68 1.67 -7.93
N PHE A 61 43.96 2.53 -8.93
CA PHE A 61 43.18 2.60 -10.18
C PHE A 61 42.87 1.23 -10.81
N LYS A 62 43.86 0.34 -10.92
CA LYS A 62 43.71 -0.98 -11.54
C LYS A 62 42.80 -1.90 -10.77
N GLU A 63 42.69 -1.73 -9.47
CA GLU A 63 41.81 -2.48 -8.59
C GLU A 63 40.39 -1.93 -8.73
N ILE A 64 40.21 -0.62 -8.64
CA ILE A 64 38.91 0.05 -8.79
C ILE A 64 38.28 -0.25 -10.16
N ALA A 65 39.05 -0.21 -11.23
CA ALA A 65 38.56 -0.49 -12.59
C ALA A 65 37.97 -1.91 -12.78
N LYS A 66 38.24 -2.83 -11.85
CA LYS A 66 37.77 -4.23 -11.90
C LYS A 66 36.73 -4.57 -10.84
N LEU A 67 36.27 -3.60 -10.05
CA LEU A 67 35.31 -3.87 -9.00
C LEU A 67 34.01 -4.44 -9.55
N PRO A 68 33.50 -5.52 -8.95
CA PRO A 68 32.19 -6.05 -9.27
C PRO A 68 31.08 -5.06 -8.92
N LEU A 69 29.95 -5.19 -9.63
CA LEU A 69 28.73 -4.47 -9.27
C LEU A 69 28.31 -4.80 -7.84
N SER A 70 27.71 -3.83 -7.15
CA SER A 70 27.29 -3.94 -5.75
C SER A 70 28.43 -3.94 -4.73
N SER A 71 29.69 -3.86 -5.12
CA SER A 71 30.75 -3.53 -4.16
C SER A 71 30.47 -2.18 -3.52
N SER A 72 30.78 -2.05 -2.23
CA SER A 72 30.64 -0.80 -1.50
C SER A 72 31.98 -0.07 -1.43
N VAL A 73 31.94 1.23 -1.66
CA VAL A 73 33.13 2.10 -1.66
C VAL A 73 32.86 3.40 -0.92
N LYS A 74 33.94 3.97 -0.39
CA LYS A 74 33.98 5.33 0.11
C LYS A 74 34.86 6.17 -0.80
N VAL A 75 34.33 7.27 -1.26
CA VAL A 75 34.97 8.16 -2.24
C VAL A 75 35.18 9.54 -1.62
N GLU A 76 36.39 10.01 -1.62
CA GLU A 76 36.70 11.42 -1.39
C GLU A 76 37.03 12.07 -2.76
N GLY A 77 36.42 13.21 -3.05
CA GLY A 77 36.65 13.87 -4.34
C GLY A 77 35.97 15.21 -4.47
N LYS A 78 36.38 15.94 -5.48
CA LYS A 78 35.88 17.27 -5.79
C LYS A 78 34.60 17.22 -6.60
N VAL A 79 33.58 17.94 -6.17
CA VAL A 79 32.32 18.12 -6.91
C VAL A 79 32.56 19.07 -8.07
N ILE A 80 32.30 18.60 -9.30
CA ILE A 80 32.43 19.39 -10.53
C ILE A 80 31.02 19.61 -11.09
N ALA A 81 30.59 20.84 -11.20
CA ALA A 81 29.35 21.20 -11.86
C ALA A 81 29.40 20.88 -13.36
N THR A 82 28.39 20.27 -13.91
CA THR A 82 28.29 19.90 -15.33
C THR A 82 26.98 20.43 -15.94
N PRO A 83 26.83 21.76 -16.04
CA PRO A 83 25.62 22.39 -16.54
C PRO A 83 25.35 21.95 -17.99
N GLY A 84 24.13 21.54 -18.27
CA GLY A 84 23.70 21.05 -19.59
C GLY A 84 24.03 19.58 -19.88
N ALA A 85 24.72 18.87 -18.98
CA ALA A 85 24.88 17.42 -19.06
C ALA A 85 23.66 16.70 -18.49
N LYS A 86 23.61 15.36 -18.67
CA LYS A 86 22.53 14.51 -18.15
C LYS A 86 22.40 14.56 -16.61
N GLN A 87 23.54 14.82 -15.93
CA GLN A 87 23.58 15.03 -14.48
C GLN A 87 24.09 16.45 -14.21
N PRO A 88 23.62 17.15 -13.16
CA PRO A 88 23.99 18.52 -12.87
C PRO A 88 25.44 18.66 -12.34
N PHE A 89 26.02 17.57 -11.87
CA PHE A 89 27.39 17.50 -11.34
C PHE A 89 27.94 16.08 -11.43
N GLU A 90 29.25 15.97 -11.26
CA GLU A 90 29.97 14.71 -11.05
C GLU A 90 30.99 14.89 -9.92
N ILE A 91 31.56 13.82 -9.40
CA ILE A 91 32.64 13.86 -8.41
C ILE A 91 33.91 13.34 -9.06
N LYS A 92 34.93 14.20 -9.18
CA LYS A 92 36.29 13.78 -9.53
C LYS A 92 36.96 13.19 -8.28
N ALA A 93 37.15 11.85 -8.28
CA ALA A 93 37.71 11.14 -7.15
C ALA A 93 39.20 11.51 -6.94
N GLU A 94 39.56 11.80 -5.70
CA GLU A 94 40.91 11.99 -5.20
C GLU A 94 41.38 10.75 -4.43
N LYS A 95 40.42 10.01 -3.83
CA LYS A 95 40.65 8.77 -3.10
C LYS A 95 39.41 7.88 -3.18
N ILE A 96 39.63 6.57 -3.36
CA ILE A 96 38.58 5.56 -3.26
C ILE A 96 39.04 4.41 -2.37
N ASP A 97 38.34 4.23 -1.26
CA ASP A 97 38.54 3.12 -0.34
C ASP A 97 37.47 2.05 -0.60
N ILE A 98 37.87 0.77 -0.67
CA ILE A 98 36.94 -0.35 -0.84
C ILE A 98 36.49 -0.77 0.55
N GLU A 99 35.18 -0.68 0.84
CA GLU A 99 34.57 -1.07 2.12
C GLU A 99 34.10 -2.55 2.10
N GLY A 100 33.61 -3.01 0.95
CA GLY A 100 33.18 -4.39 0.80
C GLY A 100 33.16 -4.84 -0.66
N LEU A 101 33.72 -6.01 -0.93
CA LEU A 101 33.72 -6.62 -2.24
C LEU A 101 32.43 -7.45 -2.44
N SER A 102 31.85 -7.33 -3.62
CA SER A 102 30.78 -8.20 -4.07
C SER A 102 31.38 -9.43 -4.76
N ASP A 103 30.79 -10.60 -4.57
CA ASP A 103 31.18 -11.82 -5.28
C ASP A 103 30.81 -11.80 -6.76
N SER A 104 31.46 -12.60 -7.53
CA SER A 104 31.27 -12.70 -8.98
C SER A 104 29.92 -13.30 -9.39
N ASP A 105 29.25 -14.02 -8.49
CA ASP A 105 27.94 -14.64 -8.66
C ASP A 105 26.78 -13.70 -8.31
N TYR A 106 27.06 -12.43 -7.98
CA TYR A 106 26.01 -11.43 -7.71
C TYR A 106 24.90 -11.45 -8.77
N PRO A 107 23.64 -11.74 -8.40
CA PRO A 107 22.61 -12.09 -9.37
C PRO A 107 22.09 -10.90 -10.19
N LEU A 108 22.21 -9.66 -9.69
CA LEU A 108 21.70 -8.46 -10.36
C LEU A 108 22.75 -7.85 -11.30
N GLN A 109 23.05 -8.58 -12.38
CA GLN A 109 23.98 -8.15 -13.43
C GLN A 109 23.36 -7.12 -14.37
N LYS A 110 24.16 -6.51 -15.26
CA LYS A 110 23.77 -5.52 -16.29
C LYS A 110 22.84 -6.12 -17.37
N LYS A 111 21.69 -6.65 -16.96
CA LYS A 111 20.66 -7.17 -17.87
C LYS A 111 19.28 -6.87 -17.30
N ARG A 112 18.26 -6.90 -18.15
CA ARG A 112 16.88 -6.80 -17.68
C ARG A 112 16.51 -8.06 -16.91
N HIS A 113 15.95 -7.88 -15.70
CA HIS A 113 15.39 -8.95 -14.90
C HIS A 113 13.86 -8.85 -14.91
N THR A 114 13.17 -10.00 -14.94
CA THR A 114 11.70 -10.02 -14.82
C THR A 114 11.28 -9.83 -13.36
N PHE A 115 10.08 -9.35 -13.13
CA PHE A 115 9.57 -9.21 -11.75
C PHE A 115 9.40 -10.58 -11.07
N GLU A 116 9.05 -11.63 -11.81
CA GLU A 116 8.97 -13.01 -11.32
C GLU A 116 10.31 -13.47 -10.75
N TYR A 117 11.39 -13.26 -11.49
CA TYR A 117 12.74 -13.58 -11.01
C TYR A 117 13.10 -12.74 -9.77
N LEU A 118 12.80 -11.45 -9.78
CA LEU A 118 13.12 -10.56 -8.66
C LEU A 118 12.34 -10.92 -7.38
N ARG A 119 11.19 -11.56 -7.49
CA ARG A 119 10.47 -12.11 -6.31
C ARG A 119 11.23 -13.25 -5.64
N THR A 120 11.95 -14.06 -6.41
CA THR A 120 12.76 -15.17 -5.84
C THR A 120 14.01 -14.71 -5.09
N ILE A 121 14.37 -13.43 -5.25
CA ILE A 121 15.49 -12.77 -4.55
C ILE A 121 15.01 -11.49 -3.87
N ALA A 122 13.89 -11.55 -3.15
CA ALA A 122 13.23 -10.37 -2.57
C ALA A 122 14.17 -9.54 -1.68
N HIS A 123 15.13 -10.16 -0.99
CA HIS A 123 16.16 -9.51 -0.17
C HIS A 123 17.16 -8.66 -0.98
N LEU A 124 17.34 -8.91 -2.27
CA LEU A 124 18.24 -8.16 -3.14
C LEU A 124 17.51 -7.21 -4.09
N ARG A 125 16.24 -7.47 -4.42
CA ARG A 125 15.50 -6.65 -5.38
C ARG A 125 15.40 -5.15 -5.08
N PRO A 126 15.49 -4.66 -3.81
CA PRO A 126 15.55 -3.23 -3.53
C PRO A 126 16.74 -2.51 -4.19
N ARG A 127 17.78 -3.25 -4.59
CA ARG A 127 18.93 -2.72 -5.32
C ARG A 127 18.64 -2.44 -6.79
N THR A 128 17.46 -2.80 -7.32
CA THR A 128 17.03 -2.44 -8.68
C THR A 128 16.29 -1.10 -8.69
N ASN A 129 16.29 -0.41 -9.83
CA ASN A 129 15.59 0.88 -9.95
C ASN A 129 14.09 0.73 -9.69
N ALA A 130 13.45 -0.30 -10.24
CA ALA A 130 12.01 -0.51 -10.07
C ALA A 130 11.62 -0.63 -8.59
N PHE A 131 12.33 -1.46 -7.83
CA PHE A 131 12.01 -1.69 -6.42
C PHE A 131 12.55 -0.59 -5.49
N SER A 132 13.65 0.07 -5.85
CA SER A 132 14.08 1.29 -5.17
C SER A 132 13.01 2.37 -5.29
N ALA A 133 12.47 2.61 -6.49
CA ALA A 133 11.36 3.56 -6.69
C ALA A 133 10.11 3.13 -5.91
N THR A 134 9.70 1.86 -6.03
CA THR A 134 8.49 1.35 -5.37
C THR A 134 8.51 1.56 -3.85
N PHE A 135 9.60 1.17 -3.19
CA PHE A 135 9.64 1.26 -1.73
C PHE A 135 9.91 2.68 -1.20
N ARG A 136 10.49 3.57 -2.02
CA ARG A 136 10.53 4.99 -1.71
C ARG A 136 9.15 5.63 -1.79
N VAL A 137 8.41 5.37 -2.87
CA VAL A 137 7.02 5.84 -3.03
C VAL A 137 6.14 5.26 -1.93
N ARG A 138 6.29 3.97 -1.58
CA ARG A 138 5.57 3.36 -0.46
C ARG A 138 5.78 4.13 0.85
N SER A 139 7.02 4.47 1.17
CA SER A 139 7.36 5.23 2.39
C SER A 139 6.75 6.63 2.38
N ILE A 140 6.85 7.34 1.25
CA ILE A 140 6.33 8.70 1.09
C ILE A 140 4.80 8.70 1.16
N ALA A 141 4.15 7.75 0.49
CA ALA A 141 2.70 7.61 0.50
C ALA A 141 2.14 7.28 1.89
N ALA A 142 2.82 6.41 2.64
CA ALA A 142 2.43 6.11 4.03
C ALA A 142 2.51 7.36 4.92
N PHE A 143 3.61 8.12 4.79
CA PHE A 143 3.77 9.37 5.53
C PHE A 143 2.70 10.40 5.13
N ALA A 144 2.39 10.55 3.85
CA ALA A 144 1.36 11.45 3.35
C ALA A 144 -0.02 11.15 3.97
N ILE A 145 -0.39 9.88 4.08
CA ILE A 145 -1.64 9.45 4.71
C ILE A 145 -1.65 9.80 6.21
N HIS A 146 -0.56 9.52 6.92
CA HIS A 146 -0.45 9.92 8.32
C HIS A 146 -0.55 11.44 8.49
N GLN A 147 0.15 12.21 7.65
CA GLN A 147 0.12 13.67 7.71
C GLN A 147 -1.29 14.21 7.43
N PHE A 148 -1.98 13.67 6.42
CA PHE A 148 -3.35 14.06 6.09
C PHE A 148 -4.29 13.96 7.30
N PHE A 149 -4.28 12.84 8.00
CA PHE A 149 -5.14 12.62 9.15
C PHE A 149 -4.71 13.43 10.38
N GLN A 150 -3.40 13.50 10.67
CA GLN A 150 -2.88 14.25 11.81
C GLN A 150 -3.14 15.77 11.70
N GLU A 151 -2.99 16.36 10.52
CA GLU A 151 -3.28 17.77 10.26
C GLU A 151 -4.76 18.10 10.43
N ARG A 152 -5.65 17.11 10.31
CA ARG A 152 -7.10 17.22 10.54
C ARG A 152 -7.54 16.87 11.95
N GLY A 153 -6.59 16.57 12.84
CA GLY A 153 -6.86 16.27 14.24
C GLY A 153 -7.34 14.85 14.52
N PHE A 154 -7.23 13.94 13.56
CA PHE A 154 -7.53 12.53 13.79
C PHE A 154 -6.54 11.88 14.74
N VAL A 155 -7.04 11.02 15.62
CA VAL A 155 -6.22 10.21 16.52
C VAL A 155 -5.86 8.88 15.85
N HIS A 156 -4.56 8.57 15.76
CA HIS A 156 -4.08 7.27 15.29
C HIS A 156 -4.26 6.23 16.39
N VAL A 157 -5.04 5.19 16.12
CA VAL A 157 -5.38 4.13 17.10
C VAL A 157 -4.63 2.85 16.74
N HIS A 158 -3.95 2.27 17.72
CA HIS A 158 -3.40 0.92 17.61
C HIS A 158 -4.51 -0.11 17.89
N THR A 159 -5.10 -0.66 16.83
CA THR A 159 -6.03 -1.78 16.95
C THR A 159 -5.28 -3.11 17.04
N PRO A 160 -5.80 -4.12 17.76
CA PRO A 160 -5.10 -5.37 17.97
C PRO A 160 -4.95 -6.18 16.68
N ILE A 161 -3.77 -6.75 16.47
CA ILE A 161 -3.49 -7.68 15.37
C ILE A 161 -4.03 -9.09 15.69
N ILE A 162 -3.96 -9.49 16.97
CA ILE A 162 -4.54 -10.75 17.45
C ILE A 162 -5.92 -10.44 18.00
N THR A 163 -6.94 -11.09 17.45
CA THR A 163 -8.35 -10.83 17.80
C THR A 163 -9.15 -12.10 18.02
N GLY A 164 -10.17 -12.02 18.87
CA GLY A 164 -11.18 -13.05 19.01
C GLY A 164 -12.47 -12.73 18.25
N SER A 165 -12.51 -11.66 17.45
CA SER A 165 -13.70 -11.23 16.70
C SER A 165 -13.43 -11.25 15.20
N ASP A 166 -14.39 -11.74 14.41
CA ASP A 166 -14.38 -11.68 12.95
C ASP A 166 -15.16 -10.44 12.48
N THR A 167 -14.47 -9.47 11.94
CA THR A 167 -15.06 -8.21 11.45
C THR A 167 -15.94 -8.44 10.22
N GLU A 168 -15.55 -9.34 9.34
CA GLU A 168 -16.28 -9.61 8.09
C GLU A 168 -17.41 -10.64 8.27
N GLY A 169 -17.38 -11.42 9.37
CA GLY A 169 -18.37 -12.44 9.69
C GLY A 169 -18.31 -13.72 8.85
N ALA A 170 -17.36 -13.82 7.94
CA ALA A 170 -17.12 -14.99 7.08
C ALA A 170 -15.67 -15.05 6.58
N GLY A 171 -14.75 -14.32 7.24
CA GLY A 171 -13.37 -14.21 6.82
C GLY A 171 -12.59 -15.50 7.05
N GLU A 172 -11.81 -15.93 6.05
CA GLU A 172 -10.80 -16.96 6.25
C GLU A 172 -9.63 -16.35 7.06
N MET A 173 -9.62 -16.62 8.36
CA MET A 173 -8.65 -16.06 9.30
C MET A 173 -7.51 -17.04 9.58
N PHE A 174 -6.30 -16.50 9.72
CA PHE A 174 -5.17 -17.28 10.26
C PHE A 174 -5.35 -17.46 11.75
N ARG A 175 -5.37 -18.69 12.21
CA ARG A 175 -5.45 -19.01 13.63
C ARG A 175 -4.11 -18.74 14.32
N VAL A 176 -4.18 -18.14 15.51
CA VAL A 176 -3.04 -17.92 16.42
C VAL A 176 -3.16 -18.91 17.59
N THR A 177 -2.19 -19.81 17.73
CA THR A 177 -2.19 -20.83 18.79
C THR A 177 -0.77 -21.09 19.28
N THR A 178 -0.64 -21.43 20.57
CA THR A 178 0.59 -21.94 21.19
C THR A 178 0.52 -23.44 21.49
N GLN A 179 -0.58 -24.10 21.12
CA GLN A 179 -0.75 -25.53 21.33
C GLN A 179 0.16 -26.33 20.37
N ASP A 180 0.69 -27.45 20.85
CA ASP A 180 1.41 -28.40 20.01
C ASP A 180 0.42 -29.09 19.06
N LEU A 181 0.53 -28.82 17.76
CA LEU A 181 -0.36 -29.38 16.73
C LEU A 181 -0.30 -30.92 16.64
N ASN A 182 0.77 -31.56 17.14
CA ASN A 182 0.87 -33.02 17.21
C ASN A 182 0.19 -33.61 18.44
N ASN A 183 -0.09 -32.78 19.46
CA ASN A 183 -0.68 -33.21 20.72
C ASN A 183 -1.65 -32.16 21.26
N VAL A 184 -2.64 -31.81 20.45
CA VAL A 184 -3.64 -30.80 20.78
C VAL A 184 -4.53 -31.30 21.93
N PRO A 185 -4.66 -30.55 23.06
CA PRO A 185 -5.60 -30.87 24.13
C PRO A 185 -7.02 -30.96 23.59
N LYS A 186 -7.74 -32.01 24.00
CA LYS A 186 -9.12 -32.23 23.59
C LYS A 186 -10.05 -32.16 24.79
N GLY A 187 -11.14 -31.46 24.64
CA GLY A 187 -12.22 -31.37 25.57
C GLY A 187 -13.25 -32.47 25.36
N GLU A 188 -14.43 -32.29 25.90
CA GLU A 188 -15.58 -33.12 25.68
C GLU A 188 -15.92 -33.19 24.18
N GLU A 189 -16.43 -34.27 23.71
CA GLU A 189 -16.75 -34.53 22.28
C GLU A 189 -15.53 -34.60 21.33
N GLY A 190 -14.27 -34.59 21.84
CA GLY A 190 -13.08 -34.72 21.01
C GLY A 190 -12.70 -33.46 20.24
N LYS A 191 -13.38 -32.34 20.49
CA LYS A 191 -13.01 -31.00 19.94
C LYS A 191 -11.76 -30.46 20.64
N VAL A 192 -11.10 -29.51 20.01
CA VAL A 192 -9.97 -28.80 20.60
C VAL A 192 -10.43 -28.08 21.87
N ASP A 193 -9.66 -28.23 22.96
CA ASP A 193 -9.90 -27.49 24.21
C ASP A 193 -9.19 -26.13 24.15
N GLU A 194 -9.92 -25.13 23.68
CA GLU A 194 -9.42 -23.76 23.53
C GLU A 194 -9.04 -23.12 24.90
N SER A 195 -9.63 -23.60 26.01
CA SER A 195 -9.30 -23.09 27.35
C SER A 195 -7.86 -23.39 27.77
N LYS A 196 -7.20 -24.32 27.09
CA LYS A 196 -5.80 -24.70 27.27
C LYS A 196 -4.84 -23.90 26.40
N ASP A 197 -5.32 -23.08 25.49
CA ASP A 197 -4.47 -22.21 24.66
C ASP A 197 -4.11 -20.92 25.42
N PHE A 198 -3.15 -20.16 24.87
CA PHE A 198 -2.59 -18.98 25.52
C PHE A 198 -3.64 -17.95 25.95
N PHE A 199 -4.62 -17.68 25.11
CA PHE A 199 -5.69 -16.71 25.37
C PHE A 199 -6.94 -17.31 26.01
N GLY A 200 -6.97 -18.64 26.24
CA GLY A 200 -8.12 -19.34 26.80
C GLY A 200 -9.36 -19.39 25.91
N LYS A 201 -9.25 -19.01 24.66
CA LYS A 201 -10.28 -19.05 23.61
C LYS A 201 -9.63 -19.03 22.24
N GLU A 202 -10.39 -19.34 21.21
CA GLU A 202 -9.94 -19.20 19.82
C GLU A 202 -9.56 -17.75 19.53
N THR A 203 -8.39 -17.57 18.92
CA THR A 203 -7.91 -16.26 18.46
C THR A 203 -7.26 -16.38 17.10
N ASN A 204 -7.34 -15.28 16.35
CA ASN A 204 -6.93 -15.22 14.98
C ASN A 204 -6.14 -13.92 14.69
N LEU A 205 -5.44 -13.89 13.56
CA LEU A 205 -4.92 -12.64 13.01
C LEU A 205 -6.09 -11.82 12.40
N THR A 206 -6.11 -10.53 12.65
CA THR A 206 -7.21 -9.65 12.25
C THR A 206 -7.33 -9.51 10.73
N VAL A 207 -8.57 -9.42 10.24
CA VAL A 207 -8.90 -9.07 8.86
C VAL A 207 -9.18 -7.57 8.68
N SER A 208 -9.38 -6.82 9.79
CA SER A 208 -9.65 -5.38 9.83
C SER A 208 -9.56 -4.85 11.26
N GLY A 209 -9.11 -3.62 11.42
CA GLY A 209 -9.14 -2.91 12.70
C GLY A 209 -10.43 -2.14 12.98
N GLN A 210 -11.40 -2.17 12.05
CA GLN A 210 -12.60 -1.33 12.06
C GLN A 210 -13.40 -1.39 13.37
N LEU A 211 -13.82 -2.58 13.81
CA LEU A 211 -14.69 -2.70 14.98
C LEU A 211 -14.06 -2.11 16.25
N ASN A 212 -12.75 -2.29 16.41
CA ASN A 212 -12.02 -1.71 17.53
C ASN A 212 -11.83 -0.19 17.35
N ALA A 213 -11.64 0.29 16.12
CA ALA A 213 -11.54 1.73 15.83
C ALA A 213 -12.87 2.44 16.10
N GLU A 214 -14.03 1.83 15.83
CA GLU A 214 -15.35 2.40 16.14
C GLU A 214 -15.50 2.70 17.64
N ALA A 215 -14.97 1.84 18.53
CA ALA A 215 -15.00 2.10 19.96
C ALA A 215 -14.26 3.40 20.34
N TYR A 216 -13.17 3.67 19.66
CA TYR A 216 -12.39 4.90 19.86
C TYR A 216 -13.01 6.11 19.17
N ALA A 217 -13.64 5.93 17.99
CA ALA A 217 -14.39 7.01 17.34
C ALA A 217 -15.53 7.54 18.21
N LEU A 218 -16.23 6.64 18.91
CA LEU A 218 -17.31 7.02 19.83
C LEU A 218 -16.81 7.68 21.14
N ALA A 219 -15.49 7.89 21.27
CA ALA A 219 -14.88 8.62 22.39
C ALA A 219 -14.03 9.81 21.92
N PHE A 220 -13.29 9.66 20.81
CA PHE A 220 -12.36 10.66 20.29
C PHE A 220 -12.88 11.39 19.04
N ARG A 221 -14.04 11.02 18.52
CA ARG A 221 -14.72 11.55 17.35
C ARG A 221 -14.09 11.10 16.03
N ASP A 222 -12.87 11.53 15.73
CA ASP A 222 -12.20 11.29 14.45
C ASP A 222 -10.93 10.46 14.69
N VAL A 223 -10.93 9.21 14.27
CA VAL A 223 -9.82 8.29 14.47
C VAL A 223 -9.45 7.59 13.17
N TYR A 224 -8.27 7.03 13.11
CA TYR A 224 -7.89 6.10 12.05
C TYR A 224 -6.94 5.03 12.57
N THR A 225 -6.99 3.86 11.97
CA THR A 225 -5.96 2.83 12.08
C THR A 225 -5.22 2.70 10.77
N PHE A 226 -3.93 2.41 10.83
CA PHE A 226 -3.09 2.14 9.67
C PHE A 226 -2.12 1.02 10.05
N GLY A 227 -2.44 -0.19 9.66
CA GLY A 227 -1.70 -1.35 10.13
C GLY A 227 -1.94 -2.62 9.32
N PRO A 228 -1.22 -3.69 9.68
CA PRO A 228 -1.30 -4.97 8.99
C PRO A 228 -2.64 -5.66 9.22
N THR A 229 -3.15 -6.26 8.16
CA THR A 229 -4.31 -7.14 8.13
C THR A 229 -3.97 -8.43 7.40
N PHE A 230 -4.72 -9.49 7.69
CA PHE A 230 -4.40 -10.84 7.24
C PHE A 230 -5.64 -11.54 6.72
N ARG A 231 -5.52 -12.21 5.57
CA ARG A 231 -6.60 -13.03 5.00
C ARG A 231 -6.03 -14.36 4.51
N ALA A 232 -6.57 -15.47 5.00
CA ALA A 232 -6.12 -16.82 4.67
C ALA A 232 -6.73 -17.35 3.37
N GLU A 233 -7.29 -16.48 2.54
CA GLU A 233 -7.89 -16.82 1.27
C GLU A 233 -6.90 -17.54 0.34
N ASN A 234 -7.27 -18.71 -0.17
CA ASN A 234 -6.47 -19.44 -1.15
C ASN A 234 -6.63 -18.84 -2.55
N SER A 235 -6.19 -17.59 -2.70
CA SER A 235 -6.29 -16.81 -3.94
C SER A 235 -4.92 -16.52 -4.53
N ASN A 236 -4.69 -16.96 -5.78
CA ASN A 236 -3.45 -16.75 -6.52
C ASN A 236 -3.55 -15.61 -7.55
N THR A 237 -4.37 -14.60 -7.31
CA THR A 237 -4.51 -13.47 -8.21
C THR A 237 -3.36 -12.46 -8.06
N THR A 238 -3.28 -11.51 -8.95
CA THR A 238 -2.31 -10.40 -8.88
C THR A 238 -2.66 -9.34 -7.84
N ARG A 239 -3.85 -9.42 -7.22
CA ARG A 239 -4.40 -8.39 -6.31
C ARG A 239 -4.57 -8.87 -4.88
N HIS A 240 -4.27 -10.15 -4.56
CA HIS A 240 -4.41 -10.73 -3.24
C HIS A 240 -3.06 -11.11 -2.65
N ALA A 241 -2.88 -10.77 -1.39
CA ALA A 241 -1.79 -11.21 -0.53
C ALA A 241 -2.39 -11.62 0.82
N ALA A 242 -1.73 -12.54 1.52
CA ALA A 242 -2.19 -13.01 2.81
C ALA A 242 -1.93 -12.01 3.95
N GLU A 243 -0.98 -11.10 3.74
CA GLU A 243 -0.63 -10.00 4.63
C GLU A 243 -0.54 -8.71 3.80
N PHE A 244 -1.24 -7.67 4.22
CA PHE A 244 -1.26 -6.34 3.60
C PHE A 244 -1.64 -5.29 4.63
N TRP A 245 -1.59 -4.01 4.29
CA TRP A 245 -1.91 -2.93 5.21
C TRP A 245 -3.23 -2.26 4.84
N MET A 246 -4.04 -1.96 5.87
CA MET A 246 -5.27 -1.20 5.71
C MET A 246 -5.16 0.17 6.38
N VAL A 247 -5.74 1.16 5.73
CA VAL A 247 -6.00 2.49 6.29
C VAL A 247 -7.51 2.57 6.54
N GLU A 248 -7.91 2.70 7.79
CA GLU A 248 -9.32 2.59 8.19
C GLU A 248 -9.68 3.73 9.15
N PRO A 249 -10.12 4.89 8.64
CA PRO A 249 -10.68 5.96 9.45
C PRO A 249 -12.11 5.65 9.87
N GLU A 250 -12.47 6.09 11.09
CA GLU A 250 -13.82 6.07 11.63
C GLU A 250 -14.16 7.44 12.22
N ILE A 251 -15.32 7.98 11.87
CA ILE A 251 -15.76 9.34 12.19
C ILE A 251 -17.11 9.30 12.90
N ALA A 252 -17.20 9.80 14.12
CA ALA A 252 -18.46 9.94 14.83
C ALA A 252 -19.23 11.19 14.34
N PHE A 253 -20.56 11.15 14.48
CA PHE A 253 -21.51 12.18 14.03
C PHE A 253 -21.46 12.40 12.50
N ALA A 254 -21.06 11.38 11.74
CA ALA A 254 -20.92 11.41 10.31
C ALA A 254 -21.91 10.47 9.61
N GLU A 255 -22.28 10.83 8.41
CA GLU A 255 -23.12 10.06 7.49
C GLU A 255 -22.28 9.60 6.26
N LEU A 256 -22.90 8.83 5.37
CA LEU A 256 -22.22 8.29 4.18
C LEU A 256 -21.60 9.40 3.31
N GLY A 257 -22.25 10.57 3.21
CA GLY A 257 -21.74 11.72 2.45
C GLY A 257 -20.39 12.20 2.97
N ASP A 258 -20.24 12.29 4.29
CA ASP A 258 -19.00 12.74 4.94
C ASP A 258 -17.83 11.77 4.67
N VAL A 259 -18.10 10.46 4.62
CA VAL A 259 -17.11 9.44 4.25
C VAL A 259 -16.64 9.62 2.82
N MET A 260 -17.56 9.86 1.88
CA MET A 260 -17.20 10.08 0.47
C MET A 260 -16.32 11.33 0.33
N ASP A 261 -16.66 12.43 0.98
CA ASP A 261 -15.89 13.68 0.95
C ASP A 261 -14.48 13.49 1.54
N LEU A 262 -14.37 12.83 2.70
CA LEU A 262 -13.07 12.53 3.32
C LEU A 262 -12.21 11.61 2.45
N THR A 263 -12.82 10.61 1.82
CA THR A 263 -12.15 9.69 0.90
C THR A 263 -11.55 10.43 -0.30
N GLU A 264 -12.33 11.30 -0.93
CA GLU A 264 -11.90 12.11 -2.07
C GLU A 264 -10.72 13.02 -1.67
N ASP A 265 -10.83 13.73 -0.55
CA ASP A 265 -9.80 14.62 -0.02
C ASP A 265 -8.50 13.88 0.28
N MET A 266 -8.59 12.72 0.95
CA MET A 266 -7.42 11.91 1.31
C MET A 266 -6.66 11.42 0.07
N LEU A 267 -7.37 10.89 -0.93
CA LEU A 267 -6.73 10.39 -2.15
C LEU A 267 -6.05 11.51 -2.93
N LYS A 268 -6.74 12.63 -3.10
CA LYS A 268 -6.17 13.80 -3.79
C LYS A 268 -4.93 14.33 -3.06
N TYR A 269 -4.99 14.41 -1.73
CA TYR A 269 -3.86 14.84 -0.91
C TYR A 269 -2.66 13.89 -1.04
N ALA A 270 -2.88 12.59 -0.84
CA ALA A 270 -1.81 11.60 -0.89
C ALA A 270 -1.14 11.54 -2.27
N MET A 271 -1.91 11.61 -3.35
CA MET A 271 -1.37 11.61 -4.71
C MET A 271 -0.56 12.88 -5.02
N LYS A 272 -1.06 14.07 -4.64
CA LYS A 272 -0.31 15.33 -4.77
C LYS A 272 1.00 15.26 -4.02
N TYR A 273 0.95 14.79 -2.77
CA TYR A 273 2.13 14.67 -1.92
C TYR A 273 3.20 13.77 -2.55
N VAL A 274 2.80 12.62 -3.12
CA VAL A 274 3.73 11.71 -3.81
C VAL A 274 4.35 12.37 -5.04
N LEU A 275 3.57 13.07 -5.87
CA LEU A 275 4.09 13.78 -7.05
C LEU A 275 5.09 14.87 -6.68
N GLU A 276 4.89 15.56 -5.56
CA GLU A 276 5.77 16.63 -5.07
C GLU A 276 7.05 16.11 -4.42
N HIS A 277 6.99 14.96 -3.73
CA HIS A 277 8.09 14.46 -2.90
C HIS A 277 8.87 13.29 -3.51
N ALA A 278 8.38 12.70 -4.60
CA ALA A 278 9.01 11.60 -5.33
C ALA A 278 8.98 11.79 -6.86
N PRO A 279 9.32 13.00 -7.38
CA PRO A 279 9.19 13.28 -8.81
C PRO A 279 10.07 12.35 -9.67
N GLU A 280 11.28 12.02 -9.24
CA GLU A 280 12.19 11.15 -9.97
C GLU A 280 11.68 9.71 -10.06
N GLU A 281 11.12 9.20 -8.97
CA GLU A 281 10.52 7.87 -8.92
C GLU A 281 9.25 7.81 -9.79
N MET A 282 8.44 8.86 -9.76
CA MET A 282 7.21 8.92 -10.57
C MET A 282 7.51 9.07 -12.06
N ASP A 283 8.53 9.83 -12.44
CA ASP A 283 9.04 9.88 -13.82
C ASP A 283 9.55 8.50 -14.29
N PHE A 284 10.21 7.76 -13.39
CA PHE A 284 10.63 6.39 -13.68
C PHE A 284 9.44 5.47 -13.94
N PHE A 285 8.41 5.49 -13.09
CA PHE A 285 7.21 4.66 -13.31
C PHE A 285 6.52 5.00 -14.63
N ASN A 286 6.33 6.29 -14.90
CA ASN A 286 5.69 6.74 -16.14
C ASN A 286 6.49 6.38 -17.40
N SER A 287 7.82 6.33 -17.31
CA SER A 287 8.69 6.01 -18.45
C SER A 287 8.86 4.50 -18.68
N PHE A 288 8.90 3.68 -17.63
CA PHE A 288 9.38 2.30 -17.71
C PHE A 288 8.40 1.24 -17.21
N VAL A 289 7.35 1.61 -16.48
CA VAL A 289 6.38 0.68 -15.91
C VAL A 289 5.01 0.86 -16.56
N ASP A 290 4.41 2.03 -16.42
CA ASP A 290 3.09 2.36 -16.98
C ASP A 290 3.07 3.82 -17.47
N LYS A 291 3.05 4.00 -18.78
CA LYS A 291 3.09 5.33 -19.42
C LYS A 291 1.88 6.22 -19.15
N THR A 292 0.84 5.68 -18.53
CA THR A 292 -0.41 6.38 -18.22
C THR A 292 -0.51 6.78 -16.75
N VAL A 293 0.46 6.42 -15.91
CA VAL A 293 0.35 6.60 -14.46
C VAL A 293 0.19 8.07 -14.05
N LEU A 294 0.95 8.98 -14.65
CA LEU A 294 0.86 10.43 -14.35
C LEU A 294 -0.46 11.03 -14.84
N GLU A 295 -0.93 10.64 -16.03
CA GLU A 295 -2.22 11.07 -16.56
C GLU A 295 -3.35 10.60 -15.65
N ARG A 296 -3.34 9.34 -15.25
CA ARG A 296 -4.32 8.75 -14.34
C ARG A 296 -4.36 9.44 -12.98
N MET A 297 -3.20 9.70 -12.36
CA MET A 297 -3.14 10.43 -11.10
C MET A 297 -3.65 11.87 -11.25
N ASN A 298 -3.30 12.57 -12.32
CA ASN A 298 -3.80 13.92 -12.58
C ASN A 298 -5.31 13.94 -12.83
N ASN A 299 -5.88 12.91 -13.46
CA ASN A 299 -7.33 12.77 -13.60
C ASN A 299 -8.00 12.70 -12.22
N VAL A 300 -7.50 11.85 -11.32
CA VAL A 300 -8.04 11.75 -9.93
C VAL A 300 -7.93 13.09 -9.19
N ILE A 301 -6.75 13.71 -9.24
CA ILE A 301 -6.47 14.96 -8.50
C ILE A 301 -7.38 16.12 -8.94
N ASN A 302 -7.68 16.20 -10.24
CA ASN A 302 -8.35 17.35 -10.83
C ASN A 302 -9.85 17.13 -11.12
N SER A 303 -10.37 15.91 -10.90
CA SER A 303 -11.80 15.61 -11.09
C SER A 303 -12.57 15.73 -9.79
N ASP A 304 -13.82 16.17 -9.85
CA ASP A 304 -14.81 15.91 -8.81
C ASP A 304 -15.28 14.47 -8.98
N PHE A 305 -15.36 13.69 -7.90
CA PHE A 305 -15.74 12.29 -8.01
C PHE A 305 -17.25 12.15 -8.32
N GLY A 306 -17.58 11.23 -9.22
CA GLY A 306 -18.98 10.92 -9.53
C GLY A 306 -19.65 10.23 -8.35
N ARG A 307 -20.98 10.27 -8.32
CA ARG A 307 -21.82 9.55 -7.33
C ARG A 307 -23.01 8.94 -8.04
N ILE A 308 -23.28 7.68 -7.78
CA ILE A 308 -24.41 6.92 -8.35
C ILE A 308 -24.84 5.84 -7.35
N THR A 309 -26.13 5.58 -7.25
CA THR A 309 -26.60 4.45 -6.46
C THR A 309 -26.34 3.10 -7.18
N TYR A 310 -26.21 2.00 -6.42
CA TYR A 310 -26.07 0.67 -7.01
C TYR A 310 -27.23 0.35 -7.96
N THR A 311 -28.46 0.70 -7.58
CA THR A 311 -29.63 0.46 -8.43
C THR A 311 -29.55 1.19 -9.76
N GLU A 312 -29.12 2.47 -9.75
CA GLU A 312 -28.89 3.24 -10.98
C GLU A 312 -27.70 2.69 -11.77
N ALA A 313 -26.63 2.28 -11.11
CA ALA A 313 -25.46 1.67 -11.76
C ALA A 313 -25.82 0.39 -12.51
N ILE A 314 -26.61 -0.51 -11.90
CA ILE A 314 -27.12 -1.72 -12.56
C ILE A 314 -27.95 -1.35 -13.81
N LYS A 315 -28.83 -0.35 -13.70
CA LYS A 315 -29.63 0.11 -14.85
C LYS A 315 -28.75 0.64 -15.99
N VAL A 316 -27.78 1.50 -15.67
CA VAL A 316 -26.83 2.04 -16.64
C VAL A 316 -26.02 0.94 -17.33
N LEU A 317 -25.56 -0.06 -16.58
CA LEU A 317 -24.83 -1.21 -17.14
C LEU A 317 -25.71 -2.05 -18.06
N GLN A 318 -26.96 -2.35 -17.67
CA GLN A 318 -27.92 -3.09 -18.51
C GLN A 318 -28.28 -2.37 -19.79
N GLU A 319 -28.44 -1.04 -19.74
CA GLU A 319 -28.78 -0.19 -20.89
C GLU A 319 -27.56 0.15 -21.78
N SER A 320 -26.34 -0.16 -21.35
CA SER A 320 -25.09 0.19 -22.05
C SER A 320 -24.90 -0.52 -23.40
N GLY A 321 -25.50 -1.69 -23.55
CA GLY A 321 -25.29 -2.55 -24.73
C GLY A 321 -23.90 -3.20 -24.78
N ALA A 322 -23.09 -3.09 -23.73
CA ALA A 322 -21.79 -3.76 -23.62
C ALA A 322 -21.97 -5.26 -23.40
N ASP A 323 -21.07 -6.05 -23.99
CA ASP A 323 -21.04 -7.51 -23.82
C ASP A 323 -20.18 -7.89 -22.60
N PHE A 324 -20.82 -8.02 -21.45
CA PHE A 324 -20.16 -8.41 -20.21
C PHE A 324 -20.05 -9.92 -20.09
N LYS A 325 -18.93 -10.40 -19.58
CA LYS A 325 -18.70 -11.82 -19.31
C LYS A 325 -19.59 -12.34 -18.16
N TYR A 326 -19.87 -11.48 -17.19
CA TYR A 326 -20.71 -11.80 -16.03
C TYR A 326 -22.06 -11.09 -16.16
N PRO A 327 -23.16 -11.71 -15.69
CA PRO A 327 -24.48 -11.10 -15.77
C PRO A 327 -24.54 -9.78 -14.98
N VAL A 328 -25.38 -8.85 -15.43
CA VAL A 328 -25.69 -7.61 -14.73
C VAL A 328 -27.13 -7.69 -14.21
N GLU A 329 -27.26 -8.06 -12.95
CA GLU A 329 -28.56 -8.24 -12.28
C GLU A 329 -28.54 -7.56 -10.92
N TRP A 330 -29.70 -7.06 -10.47
CA TRP A 330 -29.79 -6.45 -9.15
C TRP A 330 -29.65 -7.52 -8.05
N GLY A 331 -28.81 -7.26 -7.04
CA GLY A 331 -28.56 -8.16 -5.92
C GLY A 331 -27.28 -8.97 -6.03
N ILE A 332 -26.51 -8.83 -7.11
CA ILE A 332 -25.20 -9.48 -7.26
C ILE A 332 -24.05 -8.49 -7.01
N ASP A 333 -22.88 -9.00 -6.61
CA ASP A 333 -21.66 -8.20 -6.56
C ASP A 333 -21.25 -7.72 -7.95
N LEU A 334 -20.91 -6.44 -8.06
CA LEU A 334 -20.27 -5.88 -9.25
C LEU A 334 -18.92 -6.57 -9.48
N GLN A 335 -18.72 -7.09 -10.69
CA GLN A 335 -17.42 -7.63 -11.06
C GLN A 335 -16.51 -6.53 -11.57
N THR A 336 -15.21 -6.75 -11.53
CA THR A 336 -14.20 -5.75 -11.97
C THR A 336 -14.48 -5.16 -13.36
N GLU A 337 -15.05 -5.93 -14.28
CA GLU A 337 -15.44 -5.42 -15.62
C GLU A 337 -16.57 -4.39 -15.53
N HIS A 338 -17.56 -4.60 -14.64
CA HIS A 338 -18.67 -3.66 -14.40
C HIS A 338 -18.14 -2.37 -13.75
N GLU A 339 -17.31 -2.49 -12.73
CA GLU A 339 -16.68 -1.38 -12.00
C GLU A 339 -15.83 -0.51 -12.92
N ARG A 340 -15.01 -1.14 -13.74
CA ARG A 340 -14.18 -0.45 -14.71
C ARG A 340 -15.02 0.23 -15.79
N TYR A 341 -16.07 -0.42 -16.28
CA TYR A 341 -16.96 0.18 -17.25
C TYR A 341 -17.62 1.46 -16.72
N LEU A 342 -18.09 1.43 -15.47
CA LEU A 342 -18.64 2.62 -14.81
C LEU A 342 -17.58 3.74 -14.72
N SER A 343 -16.38 3.45 -14.22
CA SER A 343 -15.35 4.47 -13.99
C SER A 343 -14.63 4.93 -15.28
N GLU A 344 -14.47 4.05 -16.28
CA GLU A 344 -13.71 4.34 -17.51
C GLU A 344 -14.58 4.85 -18.67
N GLU A 345 -15.77 4.27 -18.87
CA GLU A 345 -16.60 4.56 -20.02
C GLU A 345 -17.72 5.55 -19.68
N ILE A 346 -18.39 5.38 -18.54
CA ILE A 346 -19.54 6.22 -18.15
C ILE A 346 -19.07 7.53 -17.51
N PHE A 347 -18.33 7.45 -16.41
CA PHE A 347 -17.91 8.64 -15.67
C PHE A 347 -16.57 9.22 -16.14
N LYS A 348 -15.67 8.39 -16.69
CA LYS A 348 -14.29 8.73 -17.12
C LYS A 348 -13.46 9.40 -16.00
N ARG A 349 -13.78 9.07 -14.76
CA ARG A 349 -13.21 9.61 -13.51
C ARG A 349 -13.61 8.70 -12.35
N PRO A 350 -13.03 8.88 -11.15
CA PRO A 350 -13.48 8.17 -9.97
C PRO A 350 -14.97 8.35 -9.71
N VAL A 351 -15.64 7.29 -9.28
CA VAL A 351 -17.08 7.30 -8.99
C VAL A 351 -17.39 6.48 -7.76
N PHE A 352 -18.17 7.05 -6.84
CA PHE A 352 -18.75 6.34 -5.72
C PHE A 352 -20.05 5.64 -6.18
N VAL A 353 -20.14 4.34 -5.92
CA VAL A 353 -21.38 3.59 -6.02
C VAL A 353 -21.91 3.39 -4.60
N THR A 354 -23.16 3.76 -4.34
CA THR A 354 -23.75 3.76 -2.99
C THR A 354 -25.00 2.87 -2.90
N ASP A 355 -25.45 2.62 -1.67
CA ASP A 355 -26.73 1.97 -1.38
C ASP A 355 -26.83 0.58 -2.00
N TYR A 356 -25.89 -0.27 -1.64
CA TYR A 356 -25.83 -1.67 -2.09
C TYR A 356 -26.90 -2.55 -1.45
N PRO A 357 -27.30 -3.64 -2.12
CA PRO A 357 -28.15 -4.65 -1.51
C PRO A 357 -27.58 -5.18 -0.20
N LYS A 358 -28.40 -5.29 0.84
CA LYS A 358 -27.98 -5.78 2.17
C LYS A 358 -27.34 -7.17 2.14
N ASP A 359 -27.79 -8.04 1.22
CA ASP A 359 -27.42 -9.45 1.20
C ASP A 359 -25.99 -9.71 0.70
N ILE A 360 -25.37 -8.69 0.09
CA ILE A 360 -23.98 -8.74 -0.38
C ILE A 360 -23.03 -7.84 0.42
N LYS A 361 -23.47 -7.30 1.55
CA LYS A 361 -22.67 -6.40 2.40
C LYS A 361 -22.67 -6.85 3.87
N ALA A 362 -21.68 -6.42 4.62
CA ALA A 362 -21.42 -6.82 6.00
C ALA A 362 -22.53 -6.38 6.99
N PHE A 363 -22.58 -7.06 8.12
CA PHE A 363 -23.63 -6.93 9.14
C PHE A 363 -23.69 -5.55 9.81
N TYR A 364 -22.57 -4.88 9.90
CA TYR A 364 -22.44 -3.60 10.61
C TYR A 364 -22.88 -2.37 9.81
N MET A 365 -23.22 -2.54 8.54
CA MET A 365 -23.61 -1.44 7.67
C MET A 365 -25.03 -1.00 7.93
N ARG A 366 -25.26 0.32 7.98
CA ARG A 366 -26.55 0.91 8.31
C ARG A 366 -27.62 0.53 7.28
N MET A 367 -28.69 -0.09 7.77
CA MET A 367 -29.85 -0.42 6.93
C MET A 367 -30.60 0.85 6.50
N ASN A 368 -30.83 1.01 5.20
CA ASN A 368 -31.65 2.07 4.66
C ASN A 368 -33.15 1.87 4.96
N GLU A 369 -33.94 2.93 4.81
CA GLU A 369 -35.37 2.91 5.13
C GLU A 369 -36.20 1.97 4.22
N ASP A 370 -35.66 1.61 3.04
CA ASP A 370 -36.28 0.66 2.12
C ASP A 370 -36.25 -0.79 2.61
N GLY A 371 -35.46 -1.08 3.65
CA GLY A 371 -35.26 -2.42 4.22
C GLY A 371 -34.57 -3.42 3.29
N LYS A 372 -34.02 -2.97 2.15
CA LYS A 372 -33.38 -3.80 1.10
C LYS A 372 -31.92 -3.43 0.88
N THR A 373 -31.56 -2.17 1.05
CA THR A 373 -30.24 -1.65 0.83
C THR A 373 -29.59 -1.17 2.12
N VAL A 374 -28.27 -1.03 2.09
CA VAL A 374 -27.46 -0.49 3.20
C VAL A 374 -26.69 0.73 2.72
N ALA A 375 -26.40 1.67 3.61
CA ALA A 375 -25.61 2.87 3.38
C ALA A 375 -24.11 2.52 3.24
N ALA A 376 -23.81 1.68 2.25
CA ALA A 376 -22.46 1.32 1.82
C ALA A 376 -22.01 2.19 0.67
N THR A 377 -20.71 2.30 0.47
CA THR A 377 -20.11 2.93 -0.71
C THR A 377 -18.82 2.23 -1.09
N ASP A 378 -18.64 2.02 -2.39
CA ASP A 378 -17.38 1.61 -2.97
C ASP A 378 -16.90 2.71 -3.92
N LEU A 379 -15.63 3.13 -3.80
CA LEU A 379 -15.01 4.03 -4.75
C LEU A 379 -14.35 3.24 -5.86
N LEU A 380 -14.86 3.43 -7.07
CA LEU A 380 -14.33 2.84 -8.29
C LEU A 380 -13.42 3.83 -9.00
N VAL A 381 -12.26 3.37 -9.43
CA VAL A 381 -11.29 4.21 -10.15
C VAL A 381 -10.90 3.58 -11.50
N PRO A 382 -10.63 4.41 -12.53
CA PRO A 382 -10.16 3.91 -13.83
C PRO A 382 -8.90 3.03 -13.69
N GLY A 383 -8.86 1.90 -14.39
CA GLY A 383 -7.71 0.98 -14.42
C GLY A 383 -7.74 -0.15 -13.39
N ILE A 384 -8.42 0.03 -12.25
CA ILE A 384 -8.49 -0.98 -11.19
C ILE A 384 -9.92 -1.46 -10.92
N GLY A 385 -10.91 -0.58 -10.90
CA GLY A 385 -12.23 -0.82 -10.32
C GLY A 385 -12.26 -0.37 -8.86
N GLU A 386 -12.79 -1.17 -7.96
CA GLU A 386 -12.86 -0.84 -6.52
C GLU A 386 -11.48 -0.62 -5.91
N LEU A 387 -11.30 0.56 -5.31
CA LEU A 387 -10.10 0.97 -4.57
C LEU A 387 -10.36 1.10 -3.07
N ILE A 388 -11.53 1.60 -2.68
CA ILE A 388 -11.94 1.87 -1.30
C ILE A 388 -13.36 1.39 -1.12
N GLY A 389 -13.62 0.67 -0.02
CA GLY A 389 -14.95 0.35 0.46
C GLY A 389 -15.25 1.04 1.79
N GLY A 390 -16.47 1.49 1.98
CA GLY A 390 -16.88 2.17 3.21
C GLY A 390 -18.38 2.09 3.48
N SER A 391 -18.79 2.57 4.64
CA SER A 391 -20.22 2.67 4.97
C SER A 391 -20.48 3.60 6.15
N GLN A 392 -21.71 4.06 6.27
CA GLN A 392 -22.25 4.44 7.54
C GLN A 392 -22.50 3.17 8.38
N ARG A 393 -22.20 3.21 9.67
CA ARG A 393 -22.33 2.07 10.57
C ARG A 393 -23.74 2.04 11.19
N GLU A 394 -24.24 0.85 11.49
CA GLU A 394 -25.55 0.73 12.12
C GLU A 394 -25.48 1.17 13.59
N GLU A 395 -26.13 2.28 13.89
CA GLU A 395 -26.21 2.85 15.23
C GLU A 395 -27.44 2.36 16.04
N ARG A 396 -28.44 1.78 15.36
CA ARG A 396 -29.67 1.29 16.01
C ARG A 396 -29.45 -0.12 16.51
N MET A 397 -29.52 -0.28 17.84
CA MET A 397 -29.19 -1.52 18.54
C MET A 397 -30.04 -2.71 18.07
N ASP A 398 -31.36 -2.49 17.96
CA ASP A 398 -32.34 -3.53 17.54
C ASP A 398 -32.08 -4.01 16.11
N VAL A 399 -31.83 -3.08 15.20
CA VAL A 399 -31.54 -3.42 13.79
C VAL A 399 -30.22 -4.17 13.66
N LEU A 400 -29.18 -3.78 14.41
CA LEU A 400 -27.89 -4.47 14.40
C LEU A 400 -27.99 -5.90 14.95
N VAL A 401 -28.72 -6.10 16.04
CA VAL A 401 -28.95 -7.42 16.64
C VAL A 401 -29.72 -8.32 15.66
N ASP A 402 -30.76 -7.77 15.04
CA ASP A 402 -31.56 -8.55 14.05
C ASP A 402 -30.69 -8.95 12.85
N ARG A 403 -29.80 -8.08 12.42
CA ARG A 403 -28.87 -8.37 11.31
C ARG A 403 -27.84 -9.45 11.65
N ILE A 404 -27.27 -9.42 12.86
CA ILE A 404 -26.37 -10.46 13.39
C ILE A 404 -27.09 -11.83 13.37
N LYS A 405 -28.34 -11.87 13.85
CA LYS A 405 -29.14 -13.10 13.85
C LYS A 405 -29.51 -13.59 12.45
N GLU A 406 -29.90 -12.67 11.55
CA GLU A 406 -30.23 -12.97 10.15
C GLU A 406 -29.06 -13.68 9.44
N LEU A 407 -27.84 -13.28 9.74
CA LEU A 407 -26.60 -13.85 9.19
C LEU A 407 -26.12 -15.11 9.93
N GLY A 408 -26.84 -15.56 10.97
CA GLY A 408 -26.46 -16.73 11.74
C GLY A 408 -25.23 -16.56 12.62
N MET A 409 -24.84 -15.32 12.88
CA MET A 409 -23.68 -14.98 13.73
C MET A 409 -24.07 -15.07 15.22
N ASN A 410 -23.09 -15.36 16.08
CA ASN A 410 -23.32 -15.44 17.51
C ASN A 410 -23.23 -14.04 18.15
N GLU A 411 -24.34 -13.58 18.73
CA GLU A 411 -24.43 -12.26 19.41
C GLU A 411 -23.42 -12.13 20.56
N GLU A 412 -23.11 -13.23 21.27
CA GLU A 412 -22.17 -13.22 22.40
C GLU A 412 -20.72 -12.86 21.99
N ASP A 413 -20.35 -13.11 20.76
CA ASP A 413 -19.00 -12.77 20.25
C ASP A 413 -18.84 -11.27 20.00
N TYR A 414 -19.97 -10.55 19.90
CA TYR A 414 -20.04 -9.11 19.62
C TYR A 414 -20.61 -8.29 20.79
N TRP A 415 -20.71 -8.86 22.01
CA TRP A 415 -21.31 -8.19 23.18
C TRP A 415 -20.73 -6.78 23.42
N TRP A 416 -19.41 -6.63 23.37
CA TRP A 416 -18.71 -5.38 23.56
C TRP A 416 -19.00 -4.37 22.45
N TYR A 417 -19.17 -4.81 21.22
CA TYR A 417 -19.52 -4.00 20.06
C TYR A 417 -20.98 -3.49 20.15
N LEU A 418 -21.88 -4.34 20.60
CA LEU A 418 -23.26 -3.97 20.89
C LEU A 418 -23.37 -2.96 22.03
N GLU A 419 -22.54 -3.05 23.07
CA GLU A 419 -22.50 -2.06 24.16
C GLU A 419 -22.16 -0.65 23.68
N LEU A 420 -21.44 -0.48 22.58
CA LEU A 420 -21.19 0.83 21.97
C LEU A 420 -22.49 1.54 21.55
N ARG A 421 -23.53 0.78 21.20
CA ARG A 421 -24.86 1.33 20.87
C ARG A 421 -25.69 1.58 22.12
N LYS A 422 -25.49 0.79 23.15
CA LYS A 422 -26.19 0.89 24.41
C LYS A 422 -25.79 2.12 25.24
N TYR A 423 -24.51 2.46 25.20
CA TYR A 423 -23.95 3.53 26.03
C TYR A 423 -23.63 4.80 25.21
N GLY A 424 -24.66 5.41 24.65
CA GLY A 424 -24.55 6.68 23.95
C GLY A 424 -24.03 6.55 22.50
N GLY A 425 -24.45 5.48 21.83
CA GLY A 425 -24.17 5.30 20.39
C GLY A 425 -24.72 6.46 19.55
N THR A 426 -24.00 6.83 18.53
CA THR A 426 -24.39 7.87 17.58
C THR A 426 -24.09 7.42 16.14
N LYS A 427 -24.62 8.18 15.18
CA LYS A 427 -24.21 8.01 13.78
C LYS A 427 -22.69 8.10 13.68
N HIS A 428 -22.11 7.15 12.99
CA HIS A 428 -20.69 7.14 12.68
C HIS A 428 -20.45 6.39 11.37
N ALA A 429 -19.37 6.67 10.73
CA ALA A 429 -19.08 6.16 9.40
C ALA A 429 -17.57 6.07 9.16
N GLY A 430 -17.16 5.21 8.24
CA GLY A 430 -15.76 5.01 7.93
C GLY A 430 -15.55 4.26 6.63
N PHE A 431 -14.30 4.10 6.26
CA PHE A 431 -13.91 3.37 5.06
C PHE A 431 -12.62 2.57 5.25
N GLY A 432 -12.34 1.65 4.35
CA GLY A 432 -11.09 0.90 4.28
C GLY A 432 -10.39 1.10 2.95
N LEU A 433 -9.11 1.51 2.99
CA LEU A 433 -8.22 1.56 1.85
C LEU A 433 -7.15 0.48 1.99
N GLY A 434 -7.11 -0.50 1.08
CA GLY A 434 -5.97 -1.40 0.93
C GLY A 434 -4.75 -0.62 0.44
N PHE A 435 -3.76 -0.43 1.30
CA PHE A 435 -2.61 0.42 1.00
C PHE A 435 -1.80 -0.09 -0.18
N GLU A 436 -1.65 -1.39 -0.33
CA GLU A 436 -0.96 -2.01 -1.47
C GLU A 436 -1.72 -1.81 -2.78
N ARG A 437 -3.06 -1.85 -2.75
CA ARG A 437 -3.89 -1.58 -3.94
C ARG A 437 -3.72 -0.11 -4.38
N PHE A 438 -3.67 0.80 -3.42
CA PHE A 438 -3.34 2.21 -3.68
C PHE A 438 -1.94 2.36 -4.30
N LEU A 439 -0.92 1.67 -3.76
CA LEU A 439 0.44 1.71 -4.31
C LEU A 439 0.49 1.15 -5.74
N MET A 440 -0.18 0.04 -6.02
CA MET A 440 -0.30 -0.48 -7.38
C MET A 440 -0.90 0.58 -8.32
N TYR A 441 -1.92 1.30 -7.85
CA TYR A 441 -2.60 2.32 -8.62
C TYR A 441 -1.69 3.49 -8.99
N ILE A 442 -0.95 4.04 -8.02
CA ILE A 442 -0.09 5.21 -8.22
C ILE A 442 1.28 4.89 -8.85
N THR A 443 1.70 3.63 -8.90
CA THR A 443 2.99 3.23 -9.48
C THR A 443 2.85 2.50 -10.82
N GLY A 444 1.65 2.01 -11.15
CA GLY A 444 1.43 1.15 -12.31
C GLY A 444 1.95 -0.28 -12.14
N MET A 445 2.39 -0.67 -10.94
CA MET A 445 2.83 -2.04 -10.68
C MET A 445 1.66 -3.00 -10.76
N ALA A 446 1.78 -4.01 -11.63
CA ALA A 446 0.66 -4.89 -11.99
C ALA A 446 0.38 -6.00 -10.97
N ASN A 447 1.23 -6.19 -9.96
CA ASN A 447 1.12 -7.30 -9.01
C ASN A 447 1.39 -6.83 -7.59
N ILE A 448 0.50 -7.17 -6.67
CA ILE A 448 0.58 -6.80 -5.26
C ILE A 448 1.89 -7.26 -4.60
N ARG A 449 2.44 -8.40 -5.05
CA ARG A 449 3.74 -8.93 -4.57
C ARG A 449 4.91 -7.97 -4.84
N ASP A 450 4.72 -7.02 -5.75
CA ASP A 450 5.78 -6.11 -6.17
C ASP A 450 5.73 -4.74 -5.45
N VAL A 451 4.71 -4.52 -4.63
CA VAL A 451 4.59 -3.33 -3.77
C VAL A 451 4.72 -3.65 -2.27
N ILE A 452 4.96 -4.92 -1.94
CA ILE A 452 5.24 -5.42 -0.59
C ILE A 452 6.70 -5.83 -0.51
N PRO A 453 7.50 -5.40 0.49
CA PRO A 453 8.92 -5.77 0.61
C PRO A 453 9.16 -7.29 0.59
N PHE A 454 8.45 -8.01 1.43
CA PHE A 454 8.50 -9.47 1.56
C PHE A 454 7.05 -10.01 1.54
N PRO A 455 6.48 -10.29 0.36
CA PRO A 455 5.08 -10.66 0.23
C PRO A 455 4.78 -12.03 0.82
N ARG A 456 3.60 -12.15 1.46
CA ARG A 456 3.02 -13.41 1.96
C ARG A 456 1.87 -13.81 1.06
N THR A 457 1.95 -14.98 0.46
CA THR A 457 0.93 -15.52 -0.44
C THR A 457 0.85 -17.03 -0.28
N PRO A 458 -0.24 -17.70 -0.74
CA PRO A 458 -0.31 -19.15 -0.67
C PRO A 458 0.97 -19.82 -1.21
N GLY A 459 1.54 -20.71 -0.40
CA GLY A 459 2.78 -21.44 -0.71
C GLY A 459 4.07 -20.62 -0.68
N SER A 460 4.06 -19.37 -0.19
CA SER A 460 5.25 -18.52 -0.17
C SER A 460 5.35 -17.66 1.10
N SER A 461 6.35 -18.01 1.93
CA SER A 461 6.74 -17.27 3.14
C SER A 461 8.27 -17.28 3.34
N GLU A 462 9.03 -17.29 2.25
CA GLU A 462 10.45 -17.64 2.21
C GLU A 462 11.38 -16.65 2.93
N PHE A 463 11.09 -15.41 3.09
CA PHE A 463 12.00 -14.43 3.70
C PHE A 463 11.53 -13.97 5.07
#